data_43afaf89a0ab30b68c6b064bd71302f2
#
_entry.id   43afaf89a0ab30b68c6b064bd71302f2
#
_cell.length_a   1.000
_cell.length_b   1.000
_cell.length_c   1.000
_cell.angle_alpha   90.00
_cell.angle_beta   90.00
_cell.angle_gamma   90.00
#
_symmetry.space_group_name_H-M   'P 1'
#
loop_
_entity.id
_entity.type
_entity.pdbx_description
1 polymer ?
#
loop_
_entity_poly.entity_id
_entity_poly.type
_entity_poly.pdbx_seq_one_letter_code
_entity_poly.pdbx_strand_id
1 'polypeptide(L)'
;MKKYLIIAFLLMALVTSCVSTRNTIRNIDDTAIMPPLSKEKTFIVTEISSDKKYGYDQDYPVNLGFLPITIAEMNVKRFFGALSGPEGQQITYTKVDSCCPFPSKKNDMGAGILDIYEVTWEGLATPKRIYINLYEKGKVIAPHGFGIRQIVP
;
A
#
# COMPACT_ATOMS: atom_id res chain seq x y z
N MET A 1 -6.51 15.12 -50.90
CA MET A 1 -7.01 13.87 -50.28
C MET A 1 -5.91 13.03 -49.63
N LYS A 2 -4.76 12.70 -50.29
CA LYS A 2 -3.69 11.90 -49.66
C LYS A 2 -3.09 12.49 -48.38
N LYS A 3 -2.99 13.81 -48.22
CA LYS A 3 -2.44 14.47 -47.03
C LYS A 3 -3.33 14.27 -45.77
N TYR A 4 -4.64 14.31 -45.94
CA TYR A 4 -5.58 14.11 -44.82
C TYR A 4 -5.65 12.67 -44.37
N LEU A 5 -5.42 11.70 -45.27
CA LEU A 5 -5.33 10.29 -44.92
C LEU A 5 -4.12 9.98 -44.02
N ILE A 6 -2.99 10.63 -44.30
CA ILE A 6 -1.75 10.45 -43.53
C ILE A 6 -1.91 11.05 -42.11
N ILE A 7 -2.57 12.23 -42.00
CA ILE A 7 -2.83 12.86 -40.72
C ILE A 7 -3.80 12.03 -39.88
N ALA A 8 -4.85 11.48 -40.48
CA ALA A 8 -5.80 10.61 -39.80
C ALA A 8 -5.12 9.31 -39.30
N PHE A 9 -4.20 8.73 -40.09
CA PHE A 9 -3.43 7.54 -39.68
C PHE A 9 -2.44 7.83 -38.54
N LEU A 10 -1.83 9.03 -38.53
CA LEU A 10 -0.92 9.46 -37.47
C LEU A 10 -1.67 9.72 -36.15
N LEU A 11 -2.89 10.26 -36.20
CA LEU A 11 -3.73 10.48 -35.01
C LEU A 11 -4.20 9.15 -34.39
N MET A 12 -4.43 8.13 -35.22
CA MET A 12 -4.90 6.83 -34.75
C MET A 12 -3.82 5.98 -34.07
N ALA A 13 -2.54 6.30 -34.31
CA ALA A 13 -1.39 5.64 -33.68
C ALA A 13 -1.10 6.12 -32.24
N LEU A 14 -1.71 7.24 -31.80
CA LEU A 14 -1.45 7.84 -30.49
C LEU A 14 -2.31 7.27 -29.34
N VAL A 15 -3.25 6.38 -29.61
CA VAL A 15 -4.16 5.83 -28.59
C VAL A 15 -3.81 4.42 -28.10
N THR A 16 -2.65 3.88 -28.44
CA THR A 16 -2.19 2.64 -27.83
C THR A 16 -1.46 2.92 -26.52
N SER A 17 -2.22 3.38 -25.51
CA SER A 17 -1.76 3.34 -24.14
C SER A 17 -1.71 1.87 -23.71
N CYS A 18 -0.53 1.28 -23.71
CA CYS A 18 -0.29 -0.05 -23.14
C CYS A 18 -0.45 0.05 -21.61
N VAL A 19 -1.66 -0.13 -21.11
CA VAL A 19 -1.85 -0.48 -19.70
C VAL A 19 -1.31 -1.90 -19.55
N SER A 20 -0.22 -2.05 -18.80
CA SER A 20 0.29 -3.37 -18.44
C SER A 20 -0.79 -4.13 -17.68
N THR A 21 -1.27 -5.23 -18.24
CA THR A 21 -2.23 -6.13 -17.59
C THR A 21 -1.55 -7.04 -16.55
N ARG A 22 -0.25 -6.89 -16.35
CA ARG A 22 0.54 -7.71 -15.42
C ARG A 22 0.56 -7.03 -14.06
N ASN A 23 0.09 -7.75 -13.05
CA ASN A 23 0.23 -7.28 -11.66
C ASN A 23 1.72 -7.26 -11.28
N THR A 24 2.22 -6.11 -10.85
CA THR A 24 3.61 -5.92 -10.41
C THR A 24 3.81 -6.26 -8.94
N ILE A 25 2.73 -6.25 -8.15
CA ILE A 25 2.79 -6.51 -6.72
C ILE A 25 3.19 -7.96 -6.46
N ARG A 26 4.24 -8.15 -5.68
CA ARG A 26 4.93 -9.44 -5.47
C ARG A 26 4.49 -10.18 -4.21
N ASN A 27 3.96 -9.47 -3.22
CA ASN A 27 3.66 -9.99 -1.89
C ASN A 27 2.15 -10.11 -1.61
N ILE A 28 1.34 -10.31 -2.66
CA ILE A 28 -0.08 -10.64 -2.51
C ILE A 28 -0.20 -12.07 -1.98
N ASP A 29 -1.07 -12.25 -0.99
CA ASP A 29 -1.47 -13.54 -0.45
C ASP A 29 -2.98 -13.50 -0.15
N ASP A 30 -3.77 -14.08 -1.05
CA ASP A 30 -5.23 -14.14 -0.90
C ASP A 30 -5.67 -15.02 0.29
N THR A 31 -4.79 -15.88 0.78
CA THR A 31 -5.03 -16.74 1.96
C THR A 31 -4.72 -16.05 3.27
N ALA A 32 -4.07 -14.88 3.23
CA ALA A 32 -3.71 -14.14 4.43
C ALA A 32 -4.94 -13.80 5.26
N ILE A 33 -4.80 -13.99 6.57
CA ILE A 33 -5.83 -13.69 7.57
C ILE A 33 -5.58 -12.28 8.11
N MET A 34 -6.65 -11.52 8.28
CA MET A 34 -6.57 -10.22 8.93
C MET A 34 -6.00 -10.38 10.34
N PRO A 35 -4.99 -9.58 10.73
CA PRO A 35 -4.46 -9.64 12.09
C PRO A 35 -5.56 -9.43 13.13
N PRO A 36 -5.48 -10.10 14.30
CA PRO A 36 -6.39 -9.86 15.39
C PRO A 36 -6.30 -8.41 15.87
N LEU A 37 -7.37 -7.93 16.49
CA LEU A 37 -7.44 -6.57 17.03
C LEU A 37 -7.17 -6.58 18.53
N SER A 38 -6.45 -5.57 18.98
CA SER A 38 -6.28 -5.25 20.40
C SER A 38 -7.56 -4.63 20.99
N LYS A 39 -7.58 -4.41 22.30
CA LYS A 39 -8.63 -3.62 22.98
C LYS A 39 -8.73 -2.19 22.43
N GLU A 40 -7.63 -1.63 21.97
CA GLU A 40 -7.55 -0.31 21.34
C GLU A 40 -7.96 -0.30 19.85
N LYS A 41 -8.40 -1.46 19.33
CA LYS A 41 -8.81 -1.68 17.92
C LYS A 41 -7.68 -1.44 16.92
N THR A 42 -6.43 -1.60 17.32
CA THR A 42 -5.26 -1.67 16.45
C THR A 42 -4.95 -3.11 16.09
N PHE A 43 -4.20 -3.35 15.00
CA PHE A 43 -3.74 -4.69 14.70
C PHE A 43 -2.73 -5.17 15.74
N ILE A 44 -2.78 -6.47 16.06
CA ILE A 44 -1.72 -7.14 16.81
C ILE A 44 -0.70 -7.63 15.78
N VAL A 45 0.40 -6.88 15.63
CA VAL A 45 1.53 -7.22 14.76
C VAL A 45 2.63 -7.80 15.63
N THR A 46 3.24 -8.91 15.21
CA THR A 46 4.22 -9.65 16.02
C THR A 46 5.58 -9.77 15.36
N GLU A 47 5.71 -9.36 14.10
CA GLU A 47 6.93 -9.52 13.32
C GLU A 47 7.36 -8.21 12.67
N ILE A 48 8.67 -8.02 12.54
CA ILE A 48 9.28 -6.96 11.74
C ILE A 48 9.87 -7.59 10.48
N SER A 49 9.62 -6.97 9.33
CA SER A 49 10.15 -7.46 8.05
C SER A 49 11.67 -7.46 8.03
N SER A 50 12.26 -8.59 7.65
CA SER A 50 13.68 -8.66 7.29
C SER A 50 13.92 -8.13 5.87
N ASP A 51 12.90 -8.13 5.02
CA ASP A 51 12.96 -7.57 3.67
C ASP A 51 12.84 -6.05 3.75
N LYS A 52 13.89 -5.35 3.34
CA LYS A 52 13.96 -3.88 3.32
C LYS A 52 13.03 -3.24 2.29
N LYS A 53 12.48 -4.00 1.36
CA LYS A 53 11.52 -3.51 0.36
C LYS A 53 10.10 -3.44 0.89
N TYR A 54 9.74 -4.31 1.85
CA TYR A 54 8.38 -4.38 2.36
C TYR A 54 7.89 -3.03 2.91
N GLY A 55 6.83 -2.51 2.32
CA GLY A 55 6.25 -1.21 2.60
C GLY A 55 6.97 -0.02 1.93
N TYR A 56 8.23 -0.18 1.48
CA TYR A 56 9.04 0.90 0.90
C TYR A 56 9.12 0.86 -0.63
N ASP A 57 8.79 -0.27 -1.23
CA ASP A 57 8.81 -0.49 -2.68
C ASP A 57 7.37 -0.69 -3.17
N GLN A 58 7.02 -0.06 -4.29
CA GLN A 58 5.68 -0.16 -4.88
C GLN A 58 5.30 -1.61 -5.26
N ASP A 59 6.28 -2.47 -5.54
CA ASP A 59 6.04 -3.88 -5.84
C ASP A 59 5.91 -4.75 -4.57
N TYR A 60 6.20 -4.19 -3.40
CA TYR A 60 6.12 -4.83 -2.07
C TYR A 60 5.36 -3.97 -1.05
N PRO A 61 4.15 -3.46 -1.38
CA PRO A 61 3.39 -2.61 -0.46
C PRO A 61 2.93 -3.40 0.77
N VAL A 62 2.46 -2.68 1.78
CA VAL A 62 1.68 -3.29 2.86
C VAL A 62 0.27 -3.57 2.36
N ASN A 63 -0.10 -4.83 2.22
CA ASN A 63 -1.40 -5.25 1.70
C ASN A 63 -2.43 -5.34 2.82
N LEU A 64 -3.41 -4.44 2.84
CA LEU A 64 -4.44 -4.29 3.88
C LEU A 64 -5.88 -4.54 3.38
N GLY A 65 -6.04 -5.16 2.21
CA GLY A 65 -7.32 -5.39 1.53
C GLY A 65 -8.21 -6.45 2.18
N PHE A 66 -8.37 -6.42 3.50
CA PHE A 66 -9.22 -7.35 4.26
C PHE A 66 -10.67 -6.87 4.39
N LEU A 67 -10.95 -5.62 4.05
CA LEU A 67 -12.26 -4.99 4.14
C LEU A 67 -12.68 -4.45 2.77
N PRO A 68 -13.99 -4.24 2.54
CA PRO A 68 -14.48 -3.52 1.36
C PRO A 68 -13.80 -2.16 1.24
N ILE A 69 -13.50 -1.73 0.02
CA ILE A 69 -12.74 -0.49 -0.26
C ILE A 69 -13.36 0.75 0.40
N THR A 70 -14.68 0.79 0.52
CA THR A 70 -15.44 1.90 1.13
C THR A 70 -15.11 2.13 2.61
N ILE A 71 -14.58 1.14 3.30
CA ILE A 71 -14.22 1.20 4.73
C ILE A 71 -12.77 0.75 4.98
N ALA A 72 -12.00 0.52 3.91
CA ALA A 72 -10.65 -0.04 3.99
C ALA A 72 -9.65 0.85 4.73
N GLU A 73 -9.87 2.17 4.75
CA GLU A 73 -9.04 3.12 5.54
C GLU A 73 -9.01 2.81 7.05
N MET A 74 -10.00 2.08 7.57
CA MET A 74 -9.95 1.60 8.95
C MET A 74 -8.73 0.72 9.20
N ASN A 75 -8.31 -0.07 8.20
CA ASN A 75 -7.14 -0.93 8.31
C ASN A 75 -5.83 -0.13 8.29
N VAL A 76 -5.80 1.02 7.64
CA VAL A 76 -4.65 1.94 7.71
C VAL A 76 -4.45 2.43 9.16
N LYS A 77 -5.53 2.88 9.81
CA LYS A 77 -5.49 3.32 11.22
C LYS A 77 -5.07 2.19 12.14
N ARG A 78 -5.60 0.98 11.93
CA ARG A 78 -5.25 -0.23 12.69
C ARG A 78 -3.78 -0.60 12.53
N PHE A 79 -3.26 -0.51 11.31
CA PHE A 79 -1.88 -0.83 10.99
C PHE A 79 -0.91 0.17 11.61
N PHE A 80 -1.05 1.47 11.32
CA PHE A 80 -0.15 2.46 11.90
C PHE A 80 -0.29 2.58 13.41
N GLY A 81 -1.47 2.32 13.97
CA GLY A 81 -1.69 2.25 15.41
C GLY A 81 -0.92 1.12 16.11
N ALA A 82 -0.53 0.08 15.37
CA ALA A 82 0.28 -1.03 15.87
C ALA A 82 1.80 -0.76 15.82
N LEU A 83 2.22 0.32 15.15
CA LEU A 83 3.64 0.63 14.93
C LEU A 83 4.15 1.70 15.88
N SER A 84 5.46 1.70 16.06
CA SER A 84 6.23 2.75 16.73
C SER A 84 7.50 3.08 15.94
N GLY A 85 8.23 4.10 16.33
CA GLY A 85 9.63 4.23 15.98
C GLY A 85 10.46 3.08 16.57
N PRO A 86 11.72 2.90 16.15
CA PRO A 86 12.54 1.75 16.55
C PRO A 86 12.80 1.66 18.06
N GLU A 87 12.75 2.78 18.78
CA GLU A 87 12.92 2.86 20.23
C GLU A 87 11.60 3.07 20.99
N GLY A 88 10.45 2.79 20.32
CA GLY A 88 9.12 2.94 20.92
C GLY A 88 8.50 4.34 20.76
N GLN A 89 9.13 5.25 19.99
CA GLN A 89 8.60 6.59 19.76
C GLN A 89 7.21 6.53 19.12
N GLN A 90 6.33 7.45 19.49
CA GLN A 90 5.05 7.62 18.85
C GLN A 90 5.26 8.08 17.41
N ILE A 91 4.58 7.42 16.47
CA ILE A 91 4.59 7.81 15.06
C ILE A 91 3.42 8.73 14.73
N THR A 92 3.61 9.60 13.75
CA THR A 92 2.54 10.31 13.05
C THR A 92 2.61 9.95 11.58
N TYR A 93 1.47 9.94 10.89
CA TYR A 93 1.41 9.58 9.47
C TYR A 93 0.36 10.43 8.75
N THR A 94 0.65 10.71 7.49
CA THR A 94 -0.24 11.49 6.62
C THR A 94 -0.21 10.89 5.22
N LYS A 95 -1.39 10.71 4.60
CA LYS A 95 -1.47 10.35 3.19
C LYS A 95 -1.02 11.55 2.36
N VAL A 96 -0.02 11.36 1.53
CA VAL A 96 0.58 12.42 0.70
C VAL A 96 0.31 12.26 -0.77
N ASP A 97 0.05 11.04 -1.24
CA ASP A 97 -0.16 10.76 -2.66
C ASP A 97 -0.89 9.43 -2.88
N SER A 98 -1.27 9.17 -4.12
CA SER A 98 -1.69 7.87 -4.63
C SER A 98 -1.02 7.62 -5.96
N CYS A 99 -0.44 6.44 -6.15
CA CYS A 99 0.30 6.12 -7.36
C CYS A 99 0.15 4.66 -7.77
N CYS A 100 0.83 4.35 -8.85
CA CYS A 100 1.18 2.99 -9.21
C CYS A 100 -0.06 2.12 -9.41
N PRO A 101 -0.90 2.43 -10.41
CA PRO A 101 -2.07 1.62 -10.71
C PRO A 101 -1.66 0.21 -11.11
N PHE A 102 -2.41 -0.78 -10.63
CA PHE A 102 -2.17 -2.19 -10.90
C PHE A 102 -3.50 -2.91 -11.19
N PRO A 103 -3.49 -4.03 -11.95
CA PRO A 103 -4.68 -4.84 -12.15
C PRO A 103 -5.15 -5.46 -10.83
N SER A 104 -6.43 -5.28 -10.50
CA SER A 104 -7.08 -5.92 -9.35
C SER A 104 -8.49 -6.35 -9.71
N LYS A 105 -8.87 -7.54 -9.27
CA LYS A 105 -10.23 -8.09 -9.41
C LYS A 105 -11.11 -7.76 -8.21
N LYS A 106 -10.62 -6.94 -7.29
CA LYS A 106 -11.32 -6.65 -6.02
C LYS A 106 -12.26 -5.44 -6.12
N ASN A 107 -12.37 -4.85 -7.30
CA ASN A 107 -13.37 -3.80 -7.59
C ASN A 107 -13.86 -3.89 -9.04
N ASP A 108 -14.95 -3.20 -9.33
CA ASP A 108 -15.61 -3.22 -10.63
C ASP A 108 -14.80 -2.53 -11.75
N MET A 109 -13.82 -1.70 -11.38
CA MET A 109 -12.95 -1.01 -12.34
C MET A 109 -11.82 -1.92 -12.87
N GLY A 110 -11.61 -3.10 -12.27
CA GLY A 110 -10.53 -4.01 -12.65
C GLY A 110 -9.12 -3.51 -12.33
N ALA A 111 -9.00 -2.43 -11.56
CA ALA A 111 -7.74 -1.81 -11.20
C ALA A 111 -7.73 -1.33 -9.75
N GLY A 112 -6.58 -1.39 -9.11
CA GLY A 112 -6.28 -0.76 -7.83
C GLY A 112 -5.23 0.32 -7.98
N ILE A 113 -5.08 1.15 -6.96
CA ILE A 113 -4.03 2.16 -6.84
C ILE A 113 -3.43 2.08 -5.44
N LEU A 114 -2.13 2.31 -5.31
CA LEU A 114 -1.47 2.36 -4.02
C LEU A 114 -1.62 3.74 -3.39
N ASP A 115 -1.82 3.78 -2.09
CA ASP A 115 -1.74 4.99 -1.30
C ASP A 115 -0.34 5.16 -0.72
N ILE A 116 0.19 6.38 -0.75
CA ILE A 116 1.50 6.71 -0.18
C ILE A 116 1.30 7.51 1.09
N TYR A 117 1.86 7.00 2.18
CA TYR A 117 1.88 7.67 3.47
C TYR A 117 3.29 8.11 3.83
N GLU A 118 3.46 9.33 4.29
CA GLU A 118 4.65 9.78 4.98
C GLU A 118 4.48 9.56 6.48
N VAL A 119 5.47 8.89 7.07
CA VAL A 119 5.51 8.54 8.49
C VAL A 119 6.72 9.19 9.14
N THR A 120 6.51 9.82 10.29
CA THR A 120 7.57 10.47 11.06
C THR A 120 7.44 10.16 12.54
N TRP A 121 8.52 10.35 13.28
CA TRP A 121 8.62 10.27 14.75
C TRP A 121 9.74 11.16 15.25
N GLU A 122 9.78 11.40 16.55
CA GLU A 122 10.82 12.21 17.18
C GLU A 122 12.20 11.63 16.91
N GLY A 123 13.14 12.48 16.46
CA GLY A 123 14.50 12.08 16.09
C GLY A 123 14.68 11.55 14.67
N LEU A 124 13.62 11.37 13.89
CA LEU A 124 13.73 10.97 12.50
C LEU A 124 14.06 12.18 11.61
N ALA A 125 15.23 12.15 10.94
CA ALA A 125 15.70 13.25 10.10
C ALA A 125 14.88 13.43 8.81
N THR A 126 14.37 12.33 8.23
CA THR A 126 13.61 12.34 6.97
C THR A 126 12.41 11.42 7.08
N PRO A 127 11.19 11.91 6.80
CA PRO A 127 10.00 11.06 6.80
C PRO A 127 10.16 9.80 5.95
N LYS A 128 9.60 8.70 6.39
CA LYS A 128 9.58 7.45 5.65
C LYS A 128 8.31 7.36 4.82
N ARG A 129 8.45 7.01 3.54
CA ARG A 129 7.31 6.76 2.65
C ARG A 129 6.95 5.30 2.71
N ILE A 130 5.66 5.02 2.94
CA ILE A 130 5.10 3.68 3.02
C ILE A 130 3.99 3.55 1.97
N TYR A 131 4.13 2.53 1.12
CA TYR A 131 3.11 2.14 0.15
C TYR A 131 2.09 1.22 0.79
N ILE A 132 0.82 1.59 0.70
CA ILE A 132 -0.32 0.84 1.24
C ILE A 132 -1.23 0.42 0.09
N ASN A 133 -1.58 -0.86 0.08
CA ASN A 133 -2.54 -1.44 -0.84
C ASN A 133 -3.82 -1.82 -0.08
N LEU A 134 -4.93 -1.19 -0.46
CA LEU A 134 -6.24 -1.43 0.17
C LEU A 134 -7.10 -2.45 -0.58
N TYR A 135 -6.64 -2.98 -1.70
CA TYR A 135 -7.39 -3.90 -2.56
C TYR A 135 -7.02 -5.36 -2.31
N GLU A 136 -5.74 -5.65 -2.14
CA GLU A 136 -5.23 -7.01 -2.05
C GLU A 136 -4.81 -7.35 -0.61
N LYS A 137 -4.84 -8.64 -0.29
CA LYS A 137 -4.41 -9.17 1.00
C LYS A 137 -2.94 -9.57 0.95
N GLY A 138 -2.30 -9.58 2.12
CA GLY A 138 -0.96 -10.10 2.30
C GLY A 138 -0.63 -10.22 3.78
N LYS A 139 0.53 -10.80 4.08
CA LYS A 139 1.03 -10.88 5.46
C LYS A 139 1.29 -9.47 5.97
N VAL A 140 0.65 -9.10 7.09
CA VAL A 140 0.82 -7.78 7.72
C VAL A 140 1.87 -7.88 8.81
N ILE A 141 3.00 -7.22 8.58
CA ILE A 141 4.14 -7.14 9.50
C ILE A 141 4.63 -5.69 9.56
N ALA A 142 5.46 -5.35 10.53
CA ALA A 142 6.06 -4.01 10.60
C ALA A 142 7.16 -3.87 9.52
N PRO A 143 7.24 -2.75 8.78
CA PRO A 143 8.34 -2.50 7.86
C PRO A 143 9.68 -2.40 8.59
N HIS A 144 10.77 -2.74 7.89
CA HIS A 144 12.11 -2.65 8.45
C HIS A 144 12.42 -1.25 8.99
N GLY A 145 12.96 -1.17 10.20
CA GLY A 145 13.30 0.10 10.87
C GLY A 145 12.13 0.76 11.62
N PHE A 146 10.96 0.11 11.67
CA PHE A 146 9.91 0.42 12.64
C PHE A 146 10.02 -0.49 13.85
N GLY A 147 9.48 -0.03 14.96
CA GLY A 147 9.14 -0.85 16.11
C GLY A 147 7.69 -1.30 16.08
N ILE A 148 7.36 -2.25 16.93
CA ILE A 148 5.98 -2.69 17.18
C ILE A 148 5.55 -2.12 18.52
N ARG A 149 4.41 -1.43 18.52
CA ARG A 149 3.84 -0.88 19.74
C ARG A 149 3.45 -2.02 20.68
N GLN A 150 3.96 -1.98 21.89
CA GLN A 150 3.55 -2.93 22.92
C GLN A 150 2.09 -2.63 23.31
N ILE A 151 1.21 -3.51 22.89
CA ILE A 151 -0.21 -3.43 23.22
C ILE A 151 -0.44 -4.46 24.30
N VAL A 152 -0.96 -3.99 25.43
CA VAL A 152 -1.42 -4.89 26.49
C VAL A 152 -2.65 -5.64 25.95
N PRO A 153 -2.65 -6.96 25.94
CA PRO A 153 -3.75 -7.78 25.43
C PRO A 153 -5.07 -7.58 26.19
#